data_cdc67d768940558a9b05049b5b76074f
#
_entry.id   cdc67d768940558a9b05049b5b76074f
#
_cell.length_a   1.000
_cell.length_b   1.000
_cell.length_c   1.000
_cell.angle_alpha   90.00
_cell.angle_beta   90.00
_cell.angle_gamma   90.00
#
_symmetry.space_group_name_H-M   'P 1'
#
loop_
_entity.id
_entity.type
_entity.pdbx_description
1 polymer ?
#
loop_
_entity_poly.entity_id
_entity_poly.type
_entity_poly.pdbx_seq_one_letter_code
_entity_poly.pdbx_strand_id
1 'polypeptide(L)'
;MVYLDPREFKSTWLGNKAVYRTRMAIADGGELIILAPGVTKFGEDAQVDKLIRKYGYRGRLHTLEQFNKPENQDLRDNMGAAAHLIHGSSDGRFTITYAVKEITQQEIQGAGFRPADYDELAKKYDPKTLKYGYNTVDLSLIHI
;
A
#
# COMPACT_ATOMS: atom_id res chain seq x y z
N MET A 1 -4.72 -9.89 -6.10
CA MET A 1 -3.58 -9.95 -5.15
C MET A 1 -2.30 -9.60 -5.88
N VAL A 2 -1.33 -9.01 -5.19
CA VAL A 2 0.01 -8.71 -5.70
C VAL A 2 1.05 -9.25 -4.71
N TYR A 3 2.06 -9.93 -5.22
CA TYR A 3 3.25 -10.33 -4.47
C TYR A 3 4.42 -9.43 -4.85
N LEU A 4 5.08 -8.83 -3.88
CA LEU A 4 6.25 -7.98 -4.07
C LEU A 4 7.53 -8.76 -3.76
N ASP A 5 8.40 -8.92 -4.74
CA ASP A 5 9.68 -9.62 -4.58
C ASP A 5 10.51 -8.94 -3.48
N PRO A 6 10.88 -9.66 -2.40
CA PRO A 6 11.61 -9.08 -1.27
C PRO A 6 13.02 -8.60 -1.62
N ARG A 7 13.58 -9.00 -2.74
CA ARG A 7 14.88 -8.52 -3.20
C ARG A 7 14.81 -7.08 -3.72
N GLU A 8 13.67 -6.69 -4.30
CA GLU A 8 13.50 -5.41 -4.98
C GLU A 8 12.66 -4.39 -4.19
N PHE A 9 11.62 -4.86 -3.50
CA PHE A 9 10.68 -3.98 -2.81
C PHE A 9 10.98 -3.92 -1.31
N LYS A 10 11.68 -2.86 -0.89
CA LYS A 10 12.07 -2.62 0.51
C LYS A 10 11.23 -1.59 1.23
N SER A 11 10.44 -0.81 0.50
CA SER A 11 9.60 0.27 1.04
C SER A 11 8.21 0.26 0.41
N THR A 12 7.25 0.91 1.07
CA THR A 12 5.95 1.18 0.43
C THR A 12 6.09 2.21 -0.68
N TRP A 13 7.10 3.07 -0.63
CA TRP A 13 7.41 4.00 -1.73
C TRP A 13 7.55 3.28 -3.08
N LEU A 14 8.29 2.19 -3.11
CA LEU A 14 8.39 1.33 -4.30
C LEU A 14 7.20 0.39 -4.42
N GLY A 15 6.77 -0.22 -3.31
CA GLY A 15 5.73 -1.24 -3.27
C GLY A 15 4.35 -0.74 -3.72
N ASN A 16 4.06 0.55 -3.53
CA ASN A 16 2.78 1.12 -3.95
C ASN A 16 2.63 1.27 -5.48
N LYS A 17 3.63 0.85 -6.26
CA LYS A 17 3.42 0.51 -7.67
C LYS A 17 2.30 -0.52 -7.83
N ALA A 18 2.15 -1.44 -6.88
CA ALA A 18 1.03 -2.36 -6.82
C ALA A 18 -0.33 -1.65 -6.80
N VAL A 19 -0.43 -0.50 -6.13
CA VAL A 19 -1.68 0.26 -6.02
C VAL A 19 -1.99 0.98 -7.33
N TYR A 20 -1.14 1.90 -7.77
CA TYR A 20 -1.49 2.75 -8.92
C TYR A 20 -1.49 2.01 -10.26
N ARG A 21 -0.82 0.87 -10.39
CA ARG A 21 -0.84 0.05 -11.60
C ARG A 21 -2.09 -0.85 -11.69
N THR A 22 -2.68 -1.23 -10.56
CA THR A 22 -3.84 -2.14 -10.53
C THR A 22 -5.16 -1.43 -10.26
N ARG A 23 -5.13 -0.18 -9.79
CA ARG A 23 -6.32 0.55 -9.34
C ARG A 23 -7.48 0.59 -10.35
N MET A 24 -7.17 0.59 -11.65
CA MET A 24 -8.19 0.61 -12.70
C MET A 24 -8.84 -0.77 -12.93
N ALA A 25 -8.18 -1.85 -12.51
CA ALA A 25 -8.69 -3.20 -12.62
C ALA A 25 -9.50 -3.65 -11.38
N ILE A 26 -9.46 -2.87 -10.29
CA ILE A 26 -10.14 -3.21 -9.04
C ILE A 26 -11.51 -2.54 -9.00
N ALA A 27 -12.55 -3.33 -8.77
CA ALA A 27 -13.91 -2.84 -8.62
C ALA A 27 -14.06 -1.95 -7.37
N ASP A 28 -15.02 -1.02 -7.40
CA ASP A 28 -15.41 -0.28 -6.22
C ASP A 28 -15.93 -1.23 -5.14
N GLY A 29 -15.49 -1.03 -3.90
CA GLY A 29 -15.76 -1.95 -2.79
C GLY A 29 -14.91 -3.22 -2.79
N GLY A 30 -14.04 -3.41 -3.78
CA GLY A 30 -13.13 -4.55 -3.85
C GLY A 30 -11.95 -4.44 -2.86
N GLU A 31 -11.02 -5.37 -3.00
CA GLU A 31 -9.82 -5.44 -2.15
C GLU A 31 -8.56 -5.73 -2.96
N LEU A 32 -7.51 -4.94 -2.71
CA LEU A 32 -6.15 -5.21 -3.14
C LEU A 32 -5.36 -5.82 -1.98
N ILE A 33 -4.98 -7.08 -2.11
CA ILE A 33 -4.12 -7.76 -1.15
C ILE A 33 -2.68 -7.66 -1.64
N ILE A 34 -1.78 -7.10 -0.82
CA ILE A 34 -0.35 -6.96 -1.11
C ILE A 34 0.45 -7.81 -0.13
N LEU A 35 1.11 -8.84 -0.64
CA LEU A 35 2.08 -9.64 0.11
C LEU A 35 3.47 -9.04 -0.11
N ALA A 36 4.05 -8.43 0.91
CA ALA A 36 5.29 -7.66 0.81
C ALA A 36 6.33 -8.03 1.88
N PRO A 37 6.89 -9.26 1.82
CA PRO A 37 7.77 -9.78 2.88
C PRO A 37 9.10 -9.01 3.03
N GLY A 38 9.51 -8.25 2.02
CA GLY A 38 10.76 -7.48 2.04
C GLY A 38 10.60 -6.02 2.44
N VAL A 39 9.36 -5.54 2.64
CA VAL A 39 9.11 -4.14 3.00
C VAL A 39 9.36 -3.93 4.48
N THR A 40 10.31 -3.05 4.79
CA THR A 40 10.79 -2.75 6.15
C THR A 40 10.60 -1.29 6.55
N LYS A 41 10.19 -0.44 5.63
CA LYS A 41 10.01 1.01 5.81
C LYS A 41 8.95 1.56 4.84
N PHE A 42 8.50 2.77 5.07
CA PHE A 42 7.53 3.43 4.16
C PHE A 42 8.24 4.22 3.06
N GLY A 43 9.13 5.14 3.42
CA GLY A 43 9.90 5.97 2.49
C GLY A 43 11.26 5.40 2.12
N GLU A 44 11.85 5.89 1.03
CA GLU A 44 13.22 5.52 0.66
C GLU A 44 14.25 6.20 1.57
N ASP A 45 14.01 7.44 1.93
CA ASP A 45 14.80 8.19 2.90
C ASP A 45 13.99 8.52 4.16
N ALA A 46 14.67 8.99 5.20
CA ALA A 46 14.05 9.28 6.50
C ALA A 46 13.02 10.41 6.44
N GLN A 47 13.19 11.39 5.55
CA GLN A 47 12.25 12.50 5.41
C GLN A 47 10.94 12.03 4.79
N VAL A 48 11.03 11.29 3.69
CA VAL A 48 9.85 10.70 3.01
C VAL A 48 9.16 9.70 3.92
N ASP A 49 9.90 8.86 4.64
CA ASP A 49 9.33 7.91 5.62
C ASP A 49 8.51 8.63 6.69
N LYS A 50 9.05 9.72 7.25
CA LYS A 50 8.35 10.55 8.25
C LYS A 50 7.07 11.18 7.69
N LEU A 51 7.11 11.67 6.45
CA LEU A 51 5.93 12.27 5.80
C LEU A 51 4.82 11.23 5.57
N ILE A 52 5.18 10.03 5.10
CA ILE A 52 4.22 8.95 4.90
C ILE A 52 3.59 8.54 6.24
N ARG A 53 4.38 8.41 7.31
CA ARG A 53 3.87 8.11 8.66
C ARG A 53 2.94 9.19 9.18
N LYS A 54 3.26 10.47 8.93
CA LYS A 54 2.47 11.61 9.41
C LYS A 54 1.14 11.76 8.69
N TYR A 55 1.15 11.69 7.36
CA TYR A 55 -0.02 12.00 6.54
C TYR A 55 -0.80 10.77 6.08
N GLY A 56 -0.14 9.66 5.84
CA GLY A 56 -0.72 8.40 5.40
C GLY A 56 -1.27 8.42 3.97
N TYR A 57 -1.58 7.24 3.48
CA TYR A 57 -2.21 7.01 2.17
C TYR A 57 -3.74 7.11 2.29
N ARG A 58 -4.26 8.31 2.49
CA ARG A 58 -5.67 8.56 2.83
C ARG A 58 -6.49 9.16 1.68
N GLY A 59 -5.95 9.14 0.48
CA GLY A 59 -6.63 9.63 -0.71
C GLY A 59 -6.28 11.07 -1.08
N ARG A 60 -6.73 11.44 -2.27
CA ARG A 60 -6.43 12.72 -2.89
C ARG A 60 -6.98 13.90 -2.08
N LEU A 61 -8.25 13.84 -1.68
CA LEU A 61 -8.90 14.96 -0.98
C LEU A 61 -8.19 15.24 0.35
N HIS A 62 -7.91 14.20 1.14
CA HIS A 62 -7.18 14.37 2.40
C HIS A 62 -5.78 14.95 2.17
N THR A 63 -5.04 14.43 1.20
CA THR A 63 -3.69 14.91 0.92
C THR A 63 -3.69 16.39 0.49
N LEU A 64 -4.61 16.80 -0.37
CA LEU A 64 -4.74 18.19 -0.79
C LEU A 64 -5.18 19.12 0.36
N GLU A 65 -6.08 18.64 1.22
CA GLU A 65 -6.46 19.38 2.43
C GLU A 65 -5.25 19.62 3.33
N GLN A 66 -4.47 18.56 3.62
CA GLN A 66 -3.25 18.70 4.42
C GLN A 66 -2.21 19.60 3.76
N PHE A 67 -2.05 19.50 2.44
CA PHE A 67 -1.11 20.30 1.66
C PHE A 67 -1.42 21.81 1.76
N ASN A 68 -2.70 22.19 1.82
CA ASN A 68 -3.14 23.59 1.90
C ASN A 68 -3.09 24.17 3.31
N LYS A 69 -2.85 23.38 4.35
CA LYS A 69 -2.73 23.88 5.73
C LYS A 69 -1.41 24.62 5.93
N PRO A 70 -1.42 25.86 6.46
CA PRO A 70 -0.19 26.65 6.67
C PRO A 70 0.88 25.93 7.49
N GLU A 71 0.48 25.18 8.51
CA GLU A 71 1.37 24.42 9.40
C GLU A 71 2.08 23.24 8.74
N ASN A 72 1.61 22.76 7.58
CA ASN A 72 2.15 21.59 6.88
C ASN A 72 3.15 21.99 5.79
N GLN A 73 4.11 22.88 6.12
CA GLN A 73 5.17 23.29 5.19
C GLN A 73 6.03 22.11 4.75
N ASP A 74 6.25 21.14 5.63
CA ASP A 74 7.02 19.93 5.34
C ASP A 74 6.44 19.12 4.15
N LEU A 75 5.12 19.09 4.00
CA LEU A 75 4.49 18.42 2.87
C LEU A 75 4.60 19.26 1.58
N ARG A 76 4.48 20.59 1.69
CA ARG A 76 4.64 21.49 0.55
C ARG A 76 6.07 21.49 0.01
N ASP A 77 7.06 21.38 0.88
CA ASP A 77 8.47 21.33 0.51
C ASP A 77 8.84 20.00 -0.17
N ASN A 78 7.96 18.99 -0.10
CA ASN A 78 8.17 17.70 -0.74
C ASN A 78 6.96 17.29 -1.59
N MET A 79 6.82 17.92 -2.74
CA MET A 79 5.74 17.65 -3.70
C MET A 79 5.75 16.20 -4.21
N GLY A 80 6.93 15.56 -4.27
CA GLY A 80 7.06 14.15 -4.63
C GLY A 80 6.36 13.25 -3.62
N ALA A 81 6.54 13.51 -2.33
CA ALA A 81 5.84 12.78 -1.27
C ALA A 81 4.33 13.04 -1.32
N ALA A 82 3.89 14.28 -1.52
CA ALA A 82 2.46 14.61 -1.65
C ALA A 82 1.81 13.87 -2.83
N ALA A 83 2.44 13.89 -4.00
CA ALA A 83 1.98 13.15 -5.17
C ALA A 83 1.93 11.64 -4.91
N HIS A 84 2.95 11.09 -4.24
CA HIS A 84 3.01 9.67 -3.90
C HIS A 84 1.89 9.25 -2.94
N LEU A 85 1.56 10.06 -1.94
CA LEU A 85 0.44 9.80 -1.03
C LEU A 85 -0.91 9.73 -1.76
N ILE A 86 -1.08 10.51 -2.81
CA ILE A 86 -2.27 10.47 -3.67
C ILE A 86 -2.27 9.18 -4.50
N HIS A 87 -1.20 8.94 -5.25
CA HIS A 87 -1.14 7.82 -6.20
C HIS A 87 -1.05 6.45 -5.51
N GLY A 88 -0.46 6.39 -4.33
CA GLY A 88 -0.32 5.19 -3.52
C GLY A 88 -1.54 4.83 -2.69
N SER A 89 -2.66 5.56 -2.82
CA SER A 89 -3.92 5.31 -2.12
C SER A 89 -5.00 4.74 -3.03
N SER A 90 -6.01 4.12 -2.42
CA SER A 90 -7.22 3.66 -3.14
C SER A 90 -8.21 4.79 -3.45
N ASP A 91 -8.01 5.95 -2.89
CA ASP A 91 -8.94 7.10 -2.94
C ASP A 91 -10.36 6.73 -2.44
N GLY A 92 -10.44 5.81 -1.48
CA GLY A 92 -11.68 5.33 -0.89
C GLY A 92 -12.47 4.32 -1.74
N ARG A 93 -11.99 3.97 -2.94
CA ARG A 93 -12.72 3.08 -3.85
C ARG A 93 -12.66 1.61 -3.44
N PHE A 94 -11.53 1.16 -2.90
CA PHE A 94 -11.31 -0.22 -2.50
C PHE A 94 -10.40 -0.28 -1.26
N THR A 95 -10.41 -1.42 -0.58
CA THR A 95 -9.53 -1.66 0.56
C THR A 95 -8.15 -2.09 0.08
N ILE A 96 -7.09 -1.56 0.70
CA ILE A 96 -5.73 -2.06 0.52
C ILE A 96 -5.32 -2.80 1.78
N THR A 97 -5.15 -4.12 1.67
CA THR A 97 -4.61 -4.98 2.73
C THR A 97 -3.13 -5.18 2.48
N TYR A 98 -2.31 -4.74 3.43
CA TYR A 98 -0.85 -4.78 3.31
C TYR A 98 -0.28 -5.75 4.35
N ALA A 99 0.29 -6.87 3.89
CA ALA A 99 0.90 -7.88 4.71
C ALA A 99 2.43 -7.84 4.60
N VAL A 100 3.07 -7.46 5.70
CA VAL A 100 4.52 -7.30 5.84
C VAL A 100 5.03 -8.13 7.03
N LYS A 101 6.36 -8.27 7.16
CA LYS A 101 6.97 -8.99 8.28
C LYS A 101 7.61 -8.06 9.32
N GLU A 102 8.20 -6.96 8.88
CA GLU A 102 9.06 -6.12 9.71
C GLU A 102 8.39 -4.85 10.25
N ILE A 103 7.28 -4.43 9.64
CA ILE A 103 6.51 -3.26 10.09
C ILE A 103 5.33 -3.76 10.94
N THR A 104 5.08 -3.12 12.07
CA THR A 104 3.97 -3.51 12.95
C THR A 104 2.61 -3.25 12.30
N GLN A 105 1.61 -4.03 12.69
CA GLN A 105 0.24 -3.84 12.21
C GLN A 105 -0.30 -2.45 12.55
N GLN A 106 0.08 -1.89 13.70
CA GLN A 106 -0.30 -0.54 14.10
C GLN A 106 0.28 0.53 13.16
N GLU A 107 1.55 0.39 12.74
CA GLU A 107 2.18 1.29 11.78
C GLU A 107 1.52 1.20 10.40
N ILE A 108 1.21 0.00 9.92
CA ILE A 108 0.49 -0.23 8.67
C ILE A 108 -0.89 0.43 8.70
N GLN A 109 -1.63 0.27 9.79
CA GLN A 109 -2.92 0.91 9.99
C GLN A 109 -2.79 2.44 10.07
N GLY A 110 -1.77 2.94 10.76
CA GLY A 110 -1.45 4.37 10.84
C GLY A 110 -1.18 4.98 9.47
N ALA A 111 -0.54 4.23 8.57
CA ALA A 111 -0.30 4.66 7.18
C ALA A 111 -1.54 4.60 6.27
N GLY A 112 -2.69 4.12 6.76
CA GLY A 112 -3.95 4.11 6.01
C GLY A 112 -4.25 2.80 5.29
N PHE A 113 -3.54 1.72 5.60
CA PHE A 113 -3.78 0.38 5.07
C PHE A 113 -4.48 -0.52 6.10
N ARG A 114 -5.15 -1.56 5.62
CA ARG A 114 -5.60 -2.64 6.48
C ARG A 114 -4.43 -3.58 6.76
N PRO A 115 -4.02 -3.74 8.03
CA PRO A 115 -2.95 -4.67 8.37
C PRO A 115 -3.44 -6.11 8.26
N ALA A 116 -2.52 -7.03 7.94
CA ALA A 116 -2.75 -8.46 7.98
C ALA A 116 -1.46 -9.20 8.32
N ASP A 117 -1.60 -10.36 8.92
CA ASP A 117 -0.48 -11.26 9.16
C ASP A 117 0.01 -11.83 7.84
N TYR A 118 1.32 -11.67 7.58
CA TYR A 118 1.92 -12.14 6.33
C TYR A 118 1.86 -13.66 6.19
N ASP A 119 2.20 -14.38 7.26
CA ASP A 119 2.33 -15.84 7.18
C ASP A 119 0.96 -16.52 7.05
N GLU A 120 -0.08 -15.94 7.66
CA GLU A 120 -1.46 -16.39 7.47
C GLU A 120 -1.95 -16.14 6.04
N LEU A 121 -1.77 -14.93 5.52
CA LEU A 121 -2.19 -14.61 4.16
C LEU A 121 -1.38 -15.37 3.10
N ALA A 122 -0.07 -15.57 3.31
CA ALA A 122 0.77 -16.31 2.39
C ALA A 122 0.41 -17.80 2.31
N LYS A 123 -0.16 -18.38 3.36
CA LYS A 123 -0.72 -19.75 3.32
C LYS A 123 -1.97 -19.81 2.45
N LYS A 124 -2.85 -18.81 2.57
CA LYS A 124 -4.09 -18.73 1.81
C LYS A 124 -3.85 -18.35 0.34
N TYR A 125 -2.96 -17.42 0.10
CA TYR A 125 -2.62 -16.89 -1.22
C TYR A 125 -1.16 -17.16 -1.56
N ASP A 126 -0.78 -18.45 -1.57
CA ASP A 126 0.61 -18.85 -1.80
C ASP A 126 1.07 -18.50 -3.22
N PRO A 127 1.98 -17.54 -3.38
CA PRO A 127 2.46 -17.09 -4.69
C PRO A 127 3.22 -18.17 -5.47
N LYS A 128 3.61 -19.29 -4.82
CA LYS A 128 4.27 -20.41 -5.48
C LYS A 128 3.28 -21.37 -6.14
N THR A 129 2.04 -21.41 -5.65
CA THR A 129 1.00 -22.33 -6.12
C THR A 129 -0.03 -21.67 -7.02
N LEU A 130 -0.27 -20.36 -6.84
CA LEU A 130 -1.19 -19.59 -7.66
C LEU A 130 -0.58 -19.32 -9.03
N LYS A 131 -1.43 -19.44 -10.06
CA LYS A 131 -1.04 -19.14 -11.45
C LYS A 131 -1.15 -17.65 -11.72
N TYR A 132 -0.27 -17.12 -12.57
CA TYR A 132 -0.45 -15.77 -13.07
C TYR A 132 -1.81 -15.61 -13.77
N GLY A 133 -2.54 -14.56 -13.43
CA GLY A 133 -3.89 -14.29 -13.92
C GLY A 133 -4.98 -14.64 -12.91
N TYR A 134 -6.08 -15.20 -13.39
CA TYR A 134 -7.24 -15.51 -12.56
C TYR A 134 -7.10 -16.84 -11.83
N ASN A 135 -7.41 -16.82 -10.53
CA ASN A 135 -7.43 -17.98 -9.64
C ASN A 135 -8.72 -17.94 -8.81
N THR A 136 -9.19 -19.12 -8.39
CA THR A 136 -10.30 -19.23 -7.43
C THR A 136 -9.72 -19.69 -6.09
N VAL A 137 -9.97 -18.93 -5.03
CA VAL A 137 -9.56 -19.24 -3.66
C VAL A 137 -10.78 -19.08 -2.78
N ASP A 138 -11.17 -20.12 -2.04
CA ASP A 138 -12.35 -20.14 -1.17
C ASP A 138 -13.63 -19.62 -1.86
N LEU A 139 -13.88 -20.07 -3.11
CA LEU A 139 -14.99 -19.63 -3.96
C LEU A 139 -14.92 -18.15 -4.39
N SER A 140 -13.87 -17.43 -4.07
CA SER A 140 -13.62 -16.07 -4.54
C SER A 140 -12.69 -16.07 -5.74
N LEU A 141 -13.04 -15.32 -6.77
CA LEU A 141 -12.15 -15.10 -7.92
C LEU A 141 -11.14 -14.02 -7.59
N ILE A 142 -9.87 -14.33 -7.72
CA ILE A 142 -8.77 -13.37 -7.54
C ILE A 142 -7.91 -13.29 -8.80
N HIS A 143 -7.29 -12.14 -9.02
CA HIS A 143 -6.29 -11.91 -10.07
C HIS A 143 -4.92 -11.64 -9.44
N ILE A 144 -3.89 -12.27 -10.00
CA ILE A 144 -2.48 -12.07 -9.61
C ILE A 144 -1.73 -11.44 -10.77
#